data_66494581bfbc23f501c3d0ca6bcaa489
#
_entry.id   66494581bfbc23f501c3d0ca6bcaa489
#
_cell.length_a   1.000
_cell.length_b   1.000
_cell.length_c   1.000
_cell.angle_alpha   90.00
_cell.angle_beta   90.00
_cell.angle_gamma   90.00
#
_symmetry.space_group_name_H-M   'P 1'
#
loop_
_entity.id
_entity.type
_entity.pdbx_description
1 polymer ?
#
loop_
_entity_poly.entity_id
_entity_poly.type
_entity_poly.pdbx_seq_one_letter_code
_entity_poly.pdbx_strand_id
1 'polypeptide(L)'
;STERIMPVVPLFHANGWSIGYTAPITGASMIMPGRDMSPKALYEMLEHGATVTAAVPTVWLSLLDFLEKENLTLSTLKRVVIGGSACPRAVIEKFQYKYGIKVLHAWGMTEMSPLGTICSFKPEVFALSKEEQLNVQETTGHPPFSVDLKITNDQGTDLPWDGLSPGKLWARGAAVVKRYLKSGSDIADDNDWFDTGDVATIDSNGYMRITDRSKDVIKSGGEWISSIDLENAAVGHPDVSEAAAIGVAHPKWDERPIVVVVCHSSKKPEKMDILNFISKNVAKWQVPDDVIYMDEIPHTATGKISKIDLRKKLSDMNYVHPESK
;
A
#
# COMPACT_ATOMS: atom_id res chain seq x y z
N SER A 1 0.45 2.07 -30.06
CA SER A 1 0.29 2.94 -28.88
C SER A 1 1.32 4.06 -28.91
N THR A 2 0.98 5.21 -28.40
CA THR A 2 1.92 6.32 -28.18
C THR A 2 2.52 6.30 -26.76
N GLU A 3 2.17 5.31 -25.97
CA GLU A 3 2.62 5.18 -24.59
C GLU A 3 4.07 4.70 -24.52
N ARG A 4 4.80 5.25 -23.55
CA ARG A 4 6.16 4.88 -23.19
C ARG A 4 6.18 4.52 -21.71
N ILE A 5 6.33 3.23 -21.40
CA ILE A 5 6.17 2.70 -20.05
C ILE A 5 7.55 2.50 -19.42
N MET A 6 7.78 3.06 -18.24
CA MET A 6 8.98 2.82 -17.46
C MET A 6 8.63 2.01 -16.19
N PRO A 7 8.88 0.69 -16.17
CA PRO A 7 8.66 -0.11 -14.98
C PRO A 7 9.78 0.12 -13.96
N VAL A 8 9.47 0.74 -12.82
CA VAL A 8 10.41 0.89 -11.69
C VAL A 8 10.20 -0.24 -10.67
N VAL A 9 9.59 -1.32 -11.12
CA VAL A 9 9.38 -2.55 -10.35
C VAL A 9 10.39 -3.61 -10.80
N PRO A 10 10.97 -4.40 -9.87
CA PRO A 10 11.92 -5.43 -10.23
C PRO A 10 11.30 -6.47 -11.18
N LEU A 11 11.97 -6.79 -12.27
CA LEU A 11 11.47 -7.76 -13.26
C LEU A 11 11.35 -9.18 -12.69
N PHE A 12 12.07 -9.52 -11.63
CA PHE A 12 11.95 -10.81 -10.94
C PHE A 12 10.69 -10.92 -10.07
N HIS A 13 10.04 -9.79 -9.72
CA HIS A 13 8.83 -9.78 -8.91
C HIS A 13 7.59 -9.74 -9.78
N ALA A 14 6.86 -10.86 -9.87
CA ALA A 14 5.68 -11.04 -10.72
C ALA A 14 5.91 -10.51 -12.15
N ASN A 15 7.12 -10.73 -12.69
CA ASN A 15 7.58 -10.30 -14.02
C ASN A 15 7.42 -8.77 -14.24
N GLY A 16 7.80 -7.97 -13.22
CA GLY A 16 7.63 -6.51 -13.27
C GLY A 16 6.16 -6.10 -13.34
N TRP A 17 5.31 -6.73 -12.54
CA TRP A 17 3.85 -6.58 -12.54
C TRP A 17 3.23 -6.84 -13.92
N SER A 18 3.78 -7.80 -14.64
CA SER A 18 3.40 -8.17 -16.01
C SER A 18 3.54 -7.04 -17.06
N ILE A 19 4.21 -5.93 -16.71
CA ILE A 19 4.40 -4.80 -17.64
C ILE A 19 5.23 -5.23 -18.85
N GLY A 20 6.21 -6.13 -18.67
CA GLY A 20 7.02 -6.68 -19.76
C GLY A 20 6.21 -7.39 -20.84
N TYR A 21 5.02 -7.90 -20.52
CA TYR A 21 4.08 -8.51 -21.46
C TYR A 21 3.03 -7.51 -21.94
N THR A 22 2.51 -6.69 -21.05
CA THR A 22 1.44 -5.73 -21.36
C THR A 22 1.91 -4.67 -22.36
N ALA A 23 3.14 -4.18 -22.22
CA ALA A 23 3.67 -3.15 -23.12
C ALA A 23 3.69 -3.62 -24.59
N PRO A 24 4.30 -4.76 -24.97
CA PRO A 24 4.27 -5.21 -26.36
C PRO A 24 2.86 -5.59 -26.84
N ILE A 25 2.00 -6.18 -26.01
CA ILE A 25 0.61 -6.51 -26.37
C ILE A 25 -0.17 -5.24 -26.77
N THR A 26 0.06 -4.13 -26.09
CA THR A 26 -0.61 -2.85 -26.37
C THR A 26 0.14 -1.99 -27.39
N GLY A 27 1.29 -2.45 -27.90
CA GLY A 27 2.15 -1.69 -28.81
C GLY A 27 2.80 -0.46 -28.13
N ALA A 28 2.97 -0.48 -26.82
CA ALA A 28 3.69 0.54 -26.09
C ALA A 28 5.20 0.26 -26.13
N SER A 29 6.01 1.32 -26.16
CA SER A 29 7.45 1.18 -25.97
C SER A 29 7.82 1.13 -24.50
N MET A 30 8.99 0.55 -24.18
CA MET A 30 9.50 0.46 -22.81
C MET A 30 10.78 1.28 -22.67
N ILE A 31 10.85 2.03 -21.55
CA ILE A 31 12.09 2.64 -21.05
C ILE A 31 12.57 1.74 -19.91
N MET A 32 13.71 1.10 -20.08
CA MET A 32 14.24 0.20 -19.05
C MET A 32 15.10 1.00 -18.07
N PRO A 33 14.72 1.08 -16.79
CA PRO A 33 15.53 1.73 -15.79
C PRO A 33 16.85 0.97 -15.60
N GLY A 34 17.91 1.72 -15.30
CA GLY A 34 19.21 1.15 -14.98
C GLY A 34 19.28 0.55 -13.58
N ARG A 35 20.49 0.41 -13.06
CA ARG A 35 20.71 -0.07 -11.69
C ARG A 35 20.54 1.01 -10.64
N ASP A 36 20.78 2.27 -11.02
CA ASP A 36 20.63 3.41 -10.14
C ASP A 36 19.15 3.78 -10.06
N MET A 37 18.56 3.56 -8.89
CA MET A 37 17.18 3.90 -8.55
C MET A 37 17.11 5.11 -7.63
N SER A 38 18.18 5.91 -7.56
CA SER A 38 18.14 7.18 -6.83
C SER A 38 17.07 8.11 -7.42
N PRO A 39 16.45 8.97 -6.61
CA PRO A 39 15.43 9.91 -7.10
C PRO A 39 15.88 10.74 -8.28
N LYS A 40 17.16 11.17 -8.30
CA LYS A 40 17.75 11.91 -9.41
C LYS A 40 17.80 11.08 -10.69
N ALA A 41 18.31 9.85 -10.64
CA ALA A 41 18.38 8.97 -11.79
C ALA A 41 17.00 8.61 -12.32
N LEU A 42 16.02 8.37 -11.44
CA LEU A 42 14.63 8.13 -11.83
C LEU A 42 14.02 9.34 -12.53
N TYR A 43 14.24 10.55 -12.01
CA TYR A 43 13.78 11.79 -12.63
C TYR A 43 14.36 11.93 -14.04
N GLU A 44 15.68 11.82 -14.20
CA GLU A 44 16.34 11.94 -15.49
C GLU A 44 15.79 10.93 -16.52
N MET A 45 15.57 9.67 -16.11
CA MET A 45 15.00 8.65 -16.98
C MET A 45 13.54 8.91 -17.34
N LEU A 46 12.72 9.40 -16.40
CA LEU A 46 11.32 9.76 -16.67
C LEU A 46 11.23 10.87 -17.71
N GLU A 47 12.15 11.85 -17.66
CA GLU A 47 12.21 12.96 -18.62
C GLU A 47 12.65 12.54 -20.04
N HIS A 48 13.13 11.31 -20.24
CA HIS A 48 13.29 10.73 -21.59
C HIS A 48 11.96 10.39 -22.27
N GLY A 49 10.84 10.90 -21.77
CA GLY A 49 9.53 10.81 -22.38
C GLY A 49 8.67 9.66 -21.88
N ALA A 50 8.88 9.21 -20.64
CA ALA A 50 7.97 8.27 -20.01
C ALA A 50 6.56 8.90 -19.86
N THR A 51 5.53 8.14 -20.25
CA THR A 51 4.13 8.55 -20.10
C THR A 51 3.41 7.79 -19.00
N VAL A 52 3.91 6.60 -18.69
CA VAL A 52 3.38 5.72 -17.63
C VAL A 52 4.56 5.13 -16.87
N THR A 53 4.43 5.05 -15.56
CA THR A 53 5.42 4.36 -14.71
C THR A 53 4.73 3.61 -13.58
N ALA A 54 5.44 2.68 -12.96
CA ALA A 54 4.92 1.83 -11.88
C ALA A 54 5.97 1.57 -10.81
N ALA A 55 5.62 1.76 -9.56
CA ALA A 55 6.45 1.40 -8.41
C ALA A 55 5.65 1.29 -7.11
N VAL A 56 6.33 0.90 -6.05
CA VAL A 56 5.82 0.91 -4.67
C VAL A 56 5.85 2.34 -4.09
N PRO A 57 5.01 2.65 -3.07
CA PRO A 57 4.90 4.00 -2.50
C PRO A 57 6.21 4.61 -2.01
N THR A 58 7.13 3.83 -1.45
CA THR A 58 8.43 4.32 -0.94
C THR A 58 9.28 4.97 -2.03
N VAL A 59 9.26 4.44 -3.24
CA VAL A 59 9.94 5.04 -4.40
C VAL A 59 9.34 6.40 -4.73
N TRP A 60 8.01 6.50 -4.70
CA TRP A 60 7.31 7.74 -5.03
C TRP A 60 7.49 8.82 -3.95
N LEU A 61 7.49 8.45 -2.68
CA LEU A 61 7.80 9.38 -1.59
C LEU A 61 9.18 10.01 -1.79
N SER A 62 10.20 9.18 -2.06
CA SER A 62 11.58 9.67 -2.29
C SER A 62 11.68 10.55 -3.54
N LEU A 63 10.99 10.18 -4.63
CA LEU A 63 10.97 10.98 -5.86
C LEU A 63 10.27 12.32 -5.64
N LEU A 64 9.10 12.33 -5.00
CA LEU A 64 8.35 13.56 -4.72
C LEU A 64 9.13 14.53 -3.83
N ASP A 65 9.81 14.01 -2.80
CA ASP A 65 10.69 14.83 -1.95
C ASP A 65 11.86 15.45 -2.74
N PHE A 66 12.48 14.68 -3.64
CA PHE A 66 13.51 15.18 -4.54
C PHE A 66 12.99 16.27 -5.48
N LEU A 67 11.84 16.04 -6.13
CA LEU A 67 11.22 17.02 -7.02
C LEU A 67 10.89 18.33 -6.30
N GLU A 68 10.44 18.25 -5.05
CA GLU A 68 10.14 19.43 -4.24
C GLU A 68 11.41 20.20 -3.85
N LYS A 69 12.46 19.50 -3.40
CA LYS A 69 13.74 20.12 -3.03
C LYS A 69 14.43 20.82 -4.19
N GLU A 70 14.39 20.21 -5.36
CA GLU A 70 15.06 20.73 -6.57
C GLU A 70 14.14 21.65 -7.40
N ASN A 71 12.89 21.87 -6.96
CA ASN A 71 11.86 22.64 -7.67
C ASN A 71 11.66 22.15 -9.13
N LEU A 72 11.56 20.84 -9.31
CA LEU A 72 11.43 20.17 -10.60
C LEU A 72 9.97 19.78 -10.90
N THR A 73 9.67 19.60 -12.18
CA THR A 73 8.38 19.10 -12.69
C THR A 73 8.60 17.87 -13.58
N LEU A 74 7.55 17.12 -13.87
CA LEU A 74 7.57 15.97 -14.76
C LEU A 74 6.81 16.33 -16.05
N SER A 75 7.56 16.45 -17.17
CA SER A 75 7.04 17.07 -18.39
C SER A 75 6.16 16.14 -19.23
N THR A 76 6.40 14.83 -19.22
CA THR A 76 5.75 13.85 -20.10
C THR A 76 4.90 12.82 -19.38
N LEU A 77 5.13 12.64 -18.08
CA LEU A 77 4.45 11.63 -17.28
C LEU A 77 2.96 11.97 -17.10
N LYS A 78 2.10 11.02 -17.45
CA LYS A 78 0.64 11.17 -17.39
C LYS A 78 0.02 10.32 -16.29
N ARG A 79 0.62 9.16 -16.00
CA ARG A 79 0.06 8.18 -15.06
C ARG A 79 1.15 7.50 -14.26
N VAL A 80 0.85 7.29 -12.98
CA VAL A 80 1.65 6.43 -12.08
C VAL A 80 0.77 5.29 -11.58
N VAL A 81 1.27 4.06 -11.68
CA VAL A 81 0.66 2.89 -11.05
C VAL A 81 1.37 2.69 -9.70
N ILE A 82 0.60 2.66 -8.64
CA ILE A 82 1.10 2.50 -7.28
C ILE A 82 0.48 1.24 -6.69
N GLY A 83 1.31 0.35 -6.18
CA GLY A 83 0.84 -0.90 -5.60
C GLY A 83 1.89 -1.56 -4.72
N GLY A 84 1.58 -2.75 -4.25
CA GLY A 84 2.48 -3.53 -3.40
C GLY A 84 2.38 -3.19 -1.92
N SER A 85 1.95 -2.00 -1.56
CA SER A 85 1.52 -1.58 -0.23
C SER A 85 0.48 -0.47 -0.37
N ALA A 86 -0.14 -0.06 0.75
CA ALA A 86 -1.09 1.06 0.74
C ALA A 86 -0.40 2.36 0.26
N CYS A 87 -1.12 3.14 -0.53
CA CYS A 87 -0.63 4.43 -1.02
C CYS A 87 -1.10 5.54 -0.08
N PRO A 88 -0.19 6.28 0.57
CA PRO A 88 -0.58 7.41 1.39
C PRO A 88 -1.33 8.47 0.58
N ARG A 89 -2.39 9.02 1.16
CA ARG A 89 -3.19 10.09 0.55
C ARG A 89 -2.33 11.25 0.06
N ALA A 90 -1.34 11.67 0.86
CA ALA A 90 -0.43 12.75 0.51
C ALA A 90 0.32 12.51 -0.81
N VAL A 91 0.65 11.26 -1.14
CA VAL A 91 1.28 10.87 -2.41
C VAL A 91 0.30 11.07 -3.57
N ILE A 92 -0.95 10.63 -3.39
CA ILE A 92 -2.02 10.80 -4.38
C ILE A 92 -2.26 12.28 -4.67
N GLU A 93 -2.42 13.09 -3.63
CA GLU A 93 -2.65 14.53 -3.72
C GLU A 93 -1.51 15.25 -4.45
N LYS A 94 -0.25 14.96 -4.08
CA LYS A 94 0.91 15.57 -4.74
C LYS A 94 0.96 15.24 -6.23
N PHE A 95 0.83 13.98 -6.61
CA PHE A 95 0.83 13.63 -8.03
C PHE A 95 -0.31 14.29 -8.79
N GLN A 96 -1.52 14.27 -8.26
CA GLN A 96 -2.70 14.77 -8.98
C GLN A 96 -2.83 16.28 -8.99
N TYR A 97 -2.67 16.92 -7.84
CA TYR A 97 -2.95 18.35 -7.73
C TYR A 97 -1.74 19.24 -7.97
N LYS A 98 -0.53 18.77 -7.62
CA LYS A 98 0.68 19.54 -7.85
C LYS A 98 1.29 19.27 -9.21
N TYR A 99 1.34 17.99 -9.64
CA TYR A 99 2.00 17.59 -10.89
C TYR A 99 1.03 17.25 -12.04
N GLY A 100 -0.28 17.20 -11.81
CA GLY A 100 -1.26 16.87 -12.84
C GLY A 100 -1.20 15.43 -13.34
N ILE A 101 -0.63 14.51 -12.57
CA ILE A 101 -0.38 13.12 -12.94
C ILE A 101 -1.45 12.22 -12.31
N LYS A 102 -2.14 11.43 -13.13
CA LYS A 102 -3.17 10.49 -12.65
C LYS A 102 -2.53 9.35 -11.88
N VAL A 103 -3.02 9.09 -10.66
CA VAL A 103 -2.64 7.92 -9.86
C VAL A 103 -3.60 6.77 -10.15
N LEU A 104 -3.04 5.57 -10.31
CA LEU A 104 -3.75 4.30 -10.41
C LEU A 104 -3.26 3.42 -9.24
N HIS A 105 -3.98 3.46 -8.13
CA HIS A 105 -3.69 2.59 -6.98
C HIS A 105 -4.16 1.18 -7.29
N ALA A 106 -3.33 0.17 -7.05
CA ALA A 106 -3.60 -1.20 -7.42
C ALA A 106 -3.21 -2.17 -6.30
N TRP A 107 -3.96 -3.25 -6.21
CA TRP A 107 -3.65 -4.39 -5.35
C TRP A 107 -3.52 -5.65 -6.19
N GLY A 108 -2.62 -6.51 -5.76
CA GLY A 108 -2.42 -7.82 -6.35
C GLY A 108 -1.26 -8.56 -5.70
N MET A 109 -1.04 -9.77 -6.15
CA MET A 109 -0.01 -10.66 -5.63
C MET A 109 0.42 -11.65 -6.71
N THR A 110 1.56 -12.33 -6.50
CA THR A 110 2.10 -13.29 -7.45
C THR A 110 1.07 -14.36 -7.83
N GLU A 111 0.27 -14.79 -6.85
CA GLU A 111 -0.79 -15.78 -6.98
C GLU A 111 -1.95 -15.35 -7.89
N MET A 112 -1.99 -14.06 -8.29
CA MET A 112 -3.03 -13.48 -9.16
C MET A 112 -2.50 -13.04 -10.53
N SER A 113 -1.23 -13.25 -10.82
CA SER A 113 -0.54 -13.01 -12.11
C SER A 113 -0.50 -11.59 -12.69
N PRO A 114 -0.30 -10.50 -11.94
CA PRO A 114 -0.40 -10.29 -10.51
C PRO A 114 -1.65 -9.49 -10.08
N LEU A 115 -2.49 -8.96 -11.01
CA LEU A 115 -3.47 -7.90 -10.75
C LEU A 115 -4.77 -8.44 -10.16
N GLY A 116 -5.10 -7.99 -8.96
CA GLY A 116 -6.38 -8.25 -8.30
C GLY A 116 -7.39 -7.11 -8.42
N THR A 117 -6.95 -5.88 -8.16
CA THR A 117 -7.78 -4.68 -8.32
C THR A 117 -6.97 -3.50 -8.84
N ILE A 118 -7.67 -2.53 -9.44
CA ILE A 118 -7.09 -1.26 -9.85
C ILE A 118 -8.11 -0.13 -9.64
N CYS A 119 -7.66 0.98 -9.07
CA CYS A 119 -8.52 2.14 -8.87
C CYS A 119 -8.65 2.96 -10.15
N SER A 120 -9.73 2.69 -10.86
CA SER A 120 -10.24 3.54 -11.95
C SER A 120 -11.62 4.04 -11.56
N PHE A 121 -11.92 5.30 -11.91
CA PHE A 121 -13.22 5.88 -11.57
C PHE A 121 -14.32 5.31 -12.46
N LYS A 122 -15.38 4.84 -11.84
CA LYS A 122 -16.66 4.57 -12.48
C LYS A 122 -17.38 5.90 -12.76
N PRO A 123 -18.35 5.94 -13.69
CA PRO A 123 -19.04 7.17 -14.07
C PRO A 123 -19.58 7.98 -12.88
N GLU A 124 -20.09 7.30 -11.84
CA GLU A 124 -20.68 7.92 -10.66
C GLU A 124 -19.66 8.73 -9.86
N VAL A 125 -18.41 8.30 -9.82
CA VAL A 125 -17.34 8.95 -9.06
C VAL A 125 -17.00 10.33 -9.63
N PHE A 126 -17.14 10.53 -10.94
CA PHE A 126 -16.86 11.84 -11.54
C PHE A 126 -17.83 12.94 -11.10
N ALA A 127 -19.01 12.58 -10.59
CA ALA A 127 -20.00 13.52 -10.08
C ALA A 127 -19.76 13.90 -8.60
N LEU A 128 -18.86 13.19 -7.91
CA LEU A 128 -18.54 13.44 -6.51
C LEU A 128 -17.64 14.68 -6.34
N SER A 129 -17.61 15.22 -5.12
CA SER A 129 -16.66 16.25 -4.74
C SER A 129 -15.20 15.74 -4.84
N LYS A 130 -14.25 16.67 -4.93
CA LYS A 130 -12.82 16.29 -4.98
C LYS A 130 -12.39 15.47 -3.77
N GLU A 131 -12.93 15.77 -2.61
CA GLU A 131 -12.65 15.05 -1.37
C GLU A 131 -13.16 13.61 -1.44
N GLU A 132 -14.39 13.42 -1.88
CA GLU A 132 -14.97 12.08 -2.06
C GLU A 132 -14.24 11.29 -3.16
N GLN A 133 -13.83 11.94 -4.27
CA GLN A 133 -13.00 11.31 -5.29
C GLN A 133 -11.66 10.85 -4.72
N LEU A 134 -11.03 11.62 -3.83
CA LEU A 134 -9.80 11.20 -3.14
C LEU A 134 -10.05 10.00 -2.24
N ASN A 135 -11.16 9.98 -1.49
CA ASN A 135 -11.50 8.84 -0.64
C ASN A 135 -11.66 7.55 -1.46
N VAL A 136 -12.25 7.64 -2.66
CA VAL A 136 -12.29 6.52 -3.60
C VAL A 136 -10.90 6.15 -4.07
N GLN A 137 -10.04 7.12 -4.34
CA GLN A 137 -8.71 6.88 -4.89
C GLN A 137 -7.71 6.30 -3.89
N GLU A 138 -7.94 6.47 -2.59
CA GLU A 138 -7.22 5.77 -1.53
C GLU A 138 -7.52 4.26 -1.51
N THR A 139 -8.67 3.83 -2.04
CA THR A 139 -8.97 2.41 -2.20
C THR A 139 -8.04 1.79 -3.23
N THR A 140 -7.88 0.48 -3.20
CA THR A 140 -7.15 -0.24 -4.25
C THR A 140 -8.00 -0.47 -5.50
N GLY A 141 -9.21 0.10 -5.52
CA GLY A 141 -10.13 0.05 -6.66
C GLY A 141 -10.99 -1.21 -6.71
N HIS A 142 -11.41 -1.56 -7.89
CA HIS A 142 -12.32 -2.68 -8.14
C HIS A 142 -11.64 -3.75 -9.02
N PRO A 143 -12.11 -5.02 -8.98
CA PRO A 143 -11.52 -6.10 -9.76
C PRO A 143 -11.72 -5.87 -11.27
N PRO A 144 -10.76 -6.30 -12.10
CA PRO A 144 -10.94 -6.36 -13.55
C PRO A 144 -11.90 -7.51 -13.92
N PHE A 145 -12.37 -7.55 -15.15
CA PHE A 145 -13.34 -8.53 -15.66
C PHE A 145 -13.05 -10.01 -15.32
N SER A 146 -11.79 -10.39 -15.18
CA SER A 146 -11.38 -11.79 -14.97
C SER A 146 -11.19 -12.19 -13.50
N VAL A 147 -11.53 -11.31 -12.55
CA VAL A 147 -11.31 -11.52 -11.12
C VAL A 147 -12.62 -11.36 -10.35
N ASP A 148 -12.98 -12.37 -9.57
CA ASP A 148 -14.04 -12.31 -8.56
C ASP A 148 -13.42 -12.12 -7.19
N LEU A 149 -14.07 -11.33 -6.33
CA LEU A 149 -13.69 -11.12 -4.95
C LEU A 149 -14.85 -11.41 -4.02
N LYS A 150 -14.55 -11.84 -2.80
CA LYS A 150 -15.47 -11.88 -1.67
C LYS A 150 -14.74 -11.62 -0.37
N ILE A 151 -15.47 -11.19 0.64
CA ILE A 151 -14.98 -11.06 2.02
C ILE A 151 -15.82 -11.94 2.95
N THR A 152 -15.16 -12.61 3.90
CA THR A 152 -15.83 -13.51 4.85
C THR A 152 -15.44 -13.20 6.29
N ASN A 153 -16.30 -13.55 7.22
CA ASN A 153 -15.94 -13.63 8.64
C ASN A 153 -15.06 -14.86 8.94
N ASP A 154 -14.66 -15.02 10.20
CA ASP A 154 -13.82 -16.17 10.64
C ASP A 154 -14.53 -17.52 10.51
N GLN A 155 -15.87 -17.55 10.44
CA GLN A 155 -16.69 -18.76 10.23
C GLN A 155 -16.88 -19.09 8.74
N GLY A 156 -16.30 -18.29 7.82
CA GLY A 156 -16.43 -18.47 6.38
C GLY A 156 -17.74 -17.95 5.77
N THR A 157 -18.56 -17.22 6.56
CA THR A 157 -19.80 -16.61 6.06
C THR A 157 -19.46 -15.35 5.28
N ASP A 158 -20.05 -15.18 4.10
CA ASP A 158 -19.87 -14.00 3.28
C ASP A 158 -20.37 -12.73 4.00
N LEU A 159 -19.60 -11.66 3.94
CA LEU A 159 -19.91 -10.35 4.50
C LEU A 159 -20.49 -9.41 3.43
N PRO A 160 -21.31 -8.43 3.82
CA PRO A 160 -21.87 -7.47 2.88
C PRO A 160 -20.79 -6.52 2.34
N TRP A 161 -21.00 -6.03 1.13
CA TRP A 161 -20.20 -4.98 0.49
C TRP A 161 -20.73 -3.59 0.91
N ASP A 162 -20.55 -3.24 2.18
CA ASP A 162 -21.04 -1.99 2.79
C ASP A 162 -19.93 -0.94 2.99
N GLY A 163 -18.68 -1.30 2.67
CA GLY A 163 -17.52 -0.45 2.88
C GLY A 163 -17.03 -0.36 4.34
N LEU A 164 -17.73 -1.03 5.27
CA LEU A 164 -17.50 -0.90 6.71
C LEU A 164 -17.08 -2.23 7.35
N SER A 165 -17.66 -3.34 6.90
CA SER A 165 -17.44 -4.68 7.47
C SER A 165 -16.12 -5.26 6.97
N PRO A 166 -15.05 -5.33 7.80
CA PRO A 166 -13.80 -5.94 7.39
C PRO A 166 -13.90 -7.46 7.43
N GLY A 167 -13.35 -8.14 6.42
CA GLY A 167 -13.35 -9.59 6.34
C GLY A 167 -12.11 -10.15 5.66
N LYS A 168 -11.89 -11.45 5.82
CA LYS A 168 -10.86 -12.19 5.07
C LYS A 168 -11.16 -12.08 3.58
N LEU A 169 -10.18 -11.61 2.82
CA LEU A 169 -10.32 -11.41 1.38
C LEU A 169 -10.01 -12.71 0.63
N TRP A 170 -10.95 -13.10 -0.21
CA TRP A 170 -10.81 -14.23 -1.12
C TRP A 170 -10.86 -13.74 -2.56
N ALA A 171 -10.07 -14.41 -3.41
CA ALA A 171 -10.02 -14.12 -4.83
C ALA A 171 -10.24 -15.38 -5.66
N ARG A 172 -10.90 -15.23 -6.81
CA ARG A 172 -11.10 -16.29 -7.80
C ARG A 172 -10.96 -15.71 -9.21
N GLY A 173 -10.43 -16.51 -10.13
CA GLY A 173 -10.33 -16.09 -11.54
C GLY A 173 -9.37 -16.93 -12.34
N ALA A 174 -9.41 -16.76 -13.66
CA ALA A 174 -8.60 -17.57 -14.59
C ALA A 174 -7.09 -17.44 -14.40
N ALA A 175 -6.64 -16.28 -13.83
CA ALA A 175 -5.23 -16.00 -13.56
C ALA A 175 -4.84 -16.26 -12.10
N VAL A 176 -5.80 -16.68 -11.25
CA VAL A 176 -5.53 -16.99 -9.83
C VAL A 176 -4.93 -18.38 -9.73
N VAL A 177 -3.90 -18.53 -8.92
CA VAL A 177 -3.17 -19.79 -8.74
C VAL A 177 -4.07 -20.85 -8.08
N LYS A 178 -3.99 -22.06 -8.59
CA LYS A 178 -4.66 -23.21 -7.99
C LYS A 178 -3.75 -23.96 -7.01
N ARG A 179 -2.45 -23.99 -7.31
CA ARG A 179 -1.48 -24.82 -6.58
C ARG A 179 -0.09 -24.23 -6.66
N TYR A 180 0.68 -24.31 -5.58
CA TYR A 180 2.12 -24.04 -5.62
C TYR A 180 2.90 -25.20 -6.25
N LEU A 181 4.01 -24.86 -6.91
CA LEU A 181 4.91 -25.86 -7.49
C LEU A 181 5.38 -26.82 -6.38
N LYS A 182 5.30 -28.12 -6.65
CA LYS A 182 5.65 -29.22 -5.71
C LYS A 182 4.78 -29.29 -4.45
N SER A 183 3.69 -28.53 -4.35
CA SER A 183 2.68 -28.74 -3.32
C SER A 183 1.89 -30.03 -3.61
N GLY A 184 1.62 -30.82 -2.58
CA GLY A 184 0.78 -32.02 -2.69
C GLY A 184 -0.72 -31.73 -2.77
N SER A 185 -1.15 -30.50 -2.53
CA SER A 185 -2.57 -30.10 -2.47
C SER A 185 -2.80 -28.75 -3.16
N ASP A 186 -4.04 -28.53 -3.56
CA ASP A 186 -4.52 -27.22 -4.00
C ASP A 186 -4.56 -26.25 -2.81
N ILE A 187 -4.36 -24.99 -3.09
CA ILE A 187 -4.47 -23.88 -2.11
C ILE A 187 -5.79 -23.12 -2.25
N ALA A 188 -6.45 -23.28 -3.41
CA ALA A 188 -7.82 -22.85 -3.60
C ALA A 188 -8.78 -23.90 -3.02
N ASP A 189 -9.94 -23.46 -2.55
CA ASP A 189 -11.01 -24.36 -2.10
C ASP A 189 -11.69 -25.09 -3.28
N ASP A 190 -12.69 -25.94 -2.99
CA ASP A 190 -13.41 -26.72 -4.00
C ASP A 190 -14.22 -25.87 -5.00
N ASN A 191 -14.39 -24.59 -4.72
CA ASN A 191 -15.05 -23.59 -5.59
C ASN A 191 -14.07 -22.63 -6.24
N ASP A 192 -12.77 -22.98 -6.27
CA ASP A 192 -11.65 -22.21 -6.80
C ASP A 192 -11.40 -20.87 -6.09
N TRP A 193 -11.89 -20.68 -4.86
CA TRP A 193 -11.57 -19.50 -4.05
C TRP A 193 -10.23 -19.67 -3.35
N PHE A 194 -9.37 -18.66 -3.51
CA PHE A 194 -8.06 -18.57 -2.90
C PHE A 194 -8.09 -17.54 -1.73
N ASP A 195 -7.67 -17.98 -0.53
CA ASP A 195 -7.46 -17.08 0.61
C ASP A 195 -6.19 -16.25 0.39
N THR A 196 -6.36 -14.96 0.22
CA THR A 196 -5.24 -14.05 -0.08
C THR A 196 -4.36 -13.75 1.14
N GLY A 197 -4.86 -14.04 2.35
CA GLY A 197 -4.23 -13.66 3.61
C GLY A 197 -4.31 -12.16 3.90
N ASP A 198 -5.09 -11.41 3.14
CA ASP A 198 -5.40 -9.99 3.39
C ASP A 198 -6.78 -9.85 4.05
N VAL A 199 -6.98 -8.75 4.77
CA VAL A 199 -8.26 -8.31 5.31
C VAL A 199 -8.68 -7.06 4.55
N ALA A 200 -9.93 -7.01 4.11
CA ALA A 200 -10.42 -5.89 3.31
C ALA A 200 -11.87 -5.53 3.63
N THR A 201 -12.26 -4.31 3.31
CA THR A 201 -13.65 -3.91 3.13
C THR A 201 -13.92 -3.71 1.64
N ILE A 202 -15.17 -3.93 1.20
CA ILE A 202 -15.61 -3.64 -0.17
C ILE A 202 -16.89 -2.83 -0.07
N ASP A 203 -16.97 -1.71 -0.79
CA ASP A 203 -18.19 -0.90 -0.80
C ASP A 203 -19.21 -1.40 -1.83
N SER A 204 -20.42 -0.84 -1.79
CA SER A 204 -21.53 -1.20 -2.69
C SER A 204 -21.23 -0.95 -4.17
N ASN A 205 -20.22 -0.15 -4.49
CA ASN A 205 -19.73 0.11 -5.84
C ASN A 205 -18.59 -0.84 -6.24
N GLY A 206 -18.16 -1.73 -5.31
CA GLY A 206 -17.09 -2.69 -5.54
C GLY A 206 -15.69 -2.12 -5.34
N TYR A 207 -15.53 -0.93 -4.79
CA TYR A 207 -14.21 -0.40 -4.43
C TYR A 207 -13.72 -1.07 -3.15
N MET A 208 -12.55 -1.67 -3.23
CA MET A 208 -11.91 -2.42 -2.17
C MET A 208 -10.87 -1.58 -1.45
N ARG A 209 -10.88 -1.62 -0.13
CA ARG A 209 -9.83 -1.07 0.73
C ARG A 209 -9.18 -2.22 1.50
N ILE A 210 -7.88 -2.41 1.35
CA ILE A 210 -7.12 -3.32 2.21
C ILE A 210 -7.02 -2.67 3.59
N THR A 211 -7.53 -3.38 4.59
CA THR A 211 -7.45 -2.96 5.99
C THR A 211 -6.10 -3.36 6.58
N ASP A 212 -5.69 -4.61 6.35
CA ASP A 212 -4.39 -5.11 6.81
C ASP A 212 -4.06 -6.49 6.19
N ARG A 213 -2.90 -7.04 6.56
CA ARG A 213 -2.64 -8.47 6.49
C ARG A 213 -3.24 -9.18 7.70
N SER A 214 -3.79 -10.37 7.52
CA SER A 214 -4.38 -11.16 8.62
C SER A 214 -3.41 -11.40 9.79
N LYS A 215 -2.10 -11.41 9.52
CA LYS A 215 -1.01 -11.57 10.50
C LYS A 215 -0.45 -10.25 11.07
N ASP A 216 -0.81 -9.11 10.49
CA ASP A 216 -0.28 -7.80 10.87
C ASP A 216 -1.36 -6.89 11.48
N VAL A 217 -2.64 -7.25 11.33
CA VAL A 217 -3.74 -6.58 12.01
C VAL A 217 -3.51 -6.62 13.52
N ILE A 218 -3.64 -5.47 14.17
CA ILE A 218 -3.38 -5.33 15.60
C ILE A 218 -4.66 -5.65 16.37
N LYS A 219 -4.59 -6.67 17.23
CA LYS A 219 -5.76 -7.17 17.97
C LYS A 219 -5.78 -6.54 19.36
N SER A 220 -6.58 -5.51 19.54
CA SER A 220 -6.64 -4.74 20.77
C SER A 220 -8.01 -4.85 21.42
N GLY A 221 -8.09 -5.54 22.57
CA GLY A 221 -9.32 -5.67 23.35
C GLY A 221 -10.48 -6.35 22.61
N GLY A 222 -10.17 -7.25 21.67
CA GLY A 222 -11.16 -7.94 20.83
C GLY A 222 -11.55 -7.18 19.56
N GLU A 223 -11.05 -5.97 19.36
CA GLU A 223 -11.25 -5.15 18.16
C GLU A 223 -9.99 -5.17 17.28
N TRP A 224 -10.16 -4.91 15.99
CA TRP A 224 -9.08 -4.89 15.03
C TRP A 224 -8.67 -3.45 14.72
N ILE A 225 -7.37 -3.17 14.84
CA ILE A 225 -6.77 -1.88 14.44
C ILE A 225 -5.96 -2.10 13.18
N SER A 226 -6.24 -1.33 12.15
CA SER A 226 -5.49 -1.31 10.90
C SER A 226 -4.11 -0.69 11.13
N SER A 227 -3.05 -1.46 10.94
CA SER A 227 -1.69 -0.92 10.96
C SER A 227 -1.46 0.04 9.80
N ILE A 228 -2.10 -0.21 8.66
CA ILE A 228 -2.02 0.63 7.45
C ILE A 228 -2.60 2.03 7.68
N ASP A 229 -3.75 2.13 8.35
CA ASP A 229 -4.36 3.44 8.62
C ASP A 229 -3.49 4.28 9.55
N LEU A 230 -2.83 3.64 10.54
CA LEU A 230 -1.88 4.30 11.42
C LEU A 230 -0.63 4.78 10.67
N GLU A 231 -0.10 3.96 9.76
CA GLU A 231 1.05 4.29 8.90
C GLU A 231 0.73 5.48 7.99
N ASN A 232 -0.42 5.42 7.30
CA ASN A 232 -0.86 6.51 6.42
C ASN A 232 -1.08 7.82 7.19
N ALA A 233 -1.68 7.74 8.36
CA ALA A 233 -1.86 8.91 9.22
C ALA A 233 -0.52 9.50 9.67
N ALA A 234 0.44 8.64 10.06
CA ALA A 234 1.76 9.08 10.51
C ALA A 234 2.58 9.74 9.38
N VAL A 235 2.58 9.14 8.17
CA VAL A 235 3.28 9.68 6.98
C VAL A 235 2.68 11.03 6.52
N GLY A 236 1.42 11.31 6.86
CA GLY A 236 0.82 12.62 6.63
C GLY A 236 1.45 13.77 7.46
N HIS A 237 2.20 13.46 8.52
CA HIS A 237 2.87 14.46 9.34
C HIS A 237 4.06 15.10 8.60
N PRO A 238 4.23 16.44 8.59
CA PRO A 238 5.24 17.14 7.80
C PRO A 238 6.70 16.70 8.05
N ASP A 239 7.00 16.25 9.26
CA ASP A 239 8.36 15.86 9.65
C ASP A 239 8.63 14.34 9.47
N VAL A 240 7.63 13.54 9.08
CA VAL A 240 7.74 12.08 8.92
C VAL A 240 7.93 11.72 7.46
N SER A 241 9.04 11.04 7.16
CA SER A 241 9.34 10.55 5.82
C SER A 241 8.84 9.13 5.57
N GLU A 242 8.80 8.30 6.62
CA GLU A 242 8.33 6.92 6.56
C GLU A 242 7.79 6.48 7.91
N ALA A 243 6.80 5.59 7.90
CA ALA A 243 6.21 5.04 9.12
C ALA A 243 5.83 3.57 8.96
N ALA A 244 5.94 2.82 10.04
CA ALA A 244 5.45 1.45 10.18
C ALA A 244 4.73 1.29 11.53
N ALA A 245 3.54 0.71 11.52
CA ALA A 245 2.79 0.40 12.75
C ALA A 245 2.77 -1.10 12.99
N ILE A 246 2.98 -1.49 14.24
CA ILE A 246 2.90 -2.88 14.67
C ILE A 246 2.19 -3.01 16.02
N GLY A 247 1.55 -4.15 16.24
CA GLY A 247 1.08 -4.56 17.56
C GLY A 247 2.23 -5.03 18.44
N VAL A 248 2.21 -4.59 19.69
CA VAL A 248 3.08 -5.10 20.74
C VAL A 248 2.22 -5.62 21.90
N ALA A 249 2.69 -6.68 22.56
CA ALA A 249 1.95 -7.31 23.66
C ALA A 249 1.62 -6.29 24.75
N HIS A 250 0.39 -6.34 25.25
CA HIS A 250 -0.12 -5.45 26.29
C HIS A 250 -0.90 -6.26 27.34
N PRO A 251 -0.65 -6.06 28.67
CA PRO A 251 -1.19 -6.93 29.71
C PRO A 251 -2.72 -6.93 29.81
N LYS A 252 -3.39 -5.86 29.35
CA LYS A 252 -4.86 -5.71 29.45
C LYS A 252 -5.57 -5.91 28.12
N TRP A 253 -4.92 -5.54 26.99
CA TRP A 253 -5.59 -5.39 25.70
C TRP A 253 -5.16 -6.44 24.67
N ASP A 254 -4.37 -7.45 25.06
CA ASP A 254 -3.69 -8.42 24.18
C ASP A 254 -2.56 -7.74 23.41
N GLU A 255 -2.89 -6.85 22.49
CA GLU A 255 -1.94 -6.00 21.77
C GLU A 255 -2.34 -4.52 21.83
N ARG A 256 -1.32 -3.65 21.75
CA ARG A 256 -1.51 -2.22 21.51
C ARG A 256 -0.61 -1.77 20.36
N PRO A 257 -1.10 -0.82 19.55
CA PRO A 257 -0.29 -0.29 18.47
C PRO A 257 0.84 0.58 18.98
N ILE A 258 1.98 0.47 18.34
CA ILE A 258 3.06 1.46 18.37
C ILE A 258 3.39 1.85 16.93
N VAL A 259 3.90 3.06 16.73
CA VAL A 259 4.37 3.51 15.43
C VAL A 259 5.86 3.78 15.44
N VAL A 260 6.57 3.22 14.47
CA VAL A 260 7.98 3.48 14.21
C VAL A 260 8.06 4.48 13.07
N VAL A 261 8.84 5.55 13.23
CA VAL A 261 8.94 6.62 12.24
C VAL A 261 10.38 6.95 11.88
N VAL A 262 10.58 7.29 10.61
CA VAL A 262 11.78 7.94 10.09
C VAL A 262 11.43 9.40 9.79
N CYS A 263 12.26 10.33 10.21
CA CYS A 263 12.04 11.77 10.01
C CYS A 263 12.83 12.32 8.82
N HIS A 264 12.30 13.35 8.15
CA HIS A 264 12.99 14.04 7.06
C HIS A 264 14.29 14.75 7.50
N SER A 265 14.40 15.10 8.77
CA SER A 265 15.55 15.80 9.35
C SER A 265 16.02 15.12 10.64
N SER A 266 17.25 15.46 11.07
CA SER A 266 17.79 15.00 12.35
C SER A 266 17.04 15.55 13.57
N LYS A 267 16.28 16.64 13.40
CA LYS A 267 15.42 17.18 14.46
C LYS A 267 14.13 16.35 14.48
N LYS A 268 13.97 15.56 15.53
CA LYS A 268 12.79 14.74 15.78
C LYS A 268 11.70 15.60 16.42
N PRO A 269 10.46 15.60 15.93
CA PRO A 269 9.33 16.23 16.61
C PRO A 269 9.10 15.53 17.97
N GLU A 270 8.32 16.16 18.86
CA GLU A 270 7.88 15.49 20.08
C GLU A 270 6.96 14.32 19.74
N LYS A 271 7.06 13.22 20.50
CA LYS A 271 6.18 12.04 20.29
C LYS A 271 4.69 12.42 20.31
N MET A 272 4.32 13.31 21.21
CA MET A 272 2.93 13.79 21.33
C MET A 272 2.44 14.53 20.11
N ASP A 273 3.31 15.23 19.37
CA ASP A 273 2.91 15.94 18.15
C ASP A 273 2.49 14.93 17.07
N ILE A 274 3.26 13.84 16.91
CA ILE A 274 2.93 12.75 15.98
C ILE A 274 1.64 12.04 16.42
N LEU A 275 1.50 11.69 17.69
CA LEU A 275 0.30 11.02 18.22
C LEU A 275 -0.94 11.89 18.07
N ASN A 276 -0.84 13.18 18.36
CA ASN A 276 -1.92 14.14 18.16
C ASN A 276 -2.28 14.31 16.67
N PHE A 277 -1.31 14.21 15.79
CA PHE A 277 -1.56 14.24 14.36
C PHE A 277 -2.31 12.99 13.89
N ILE A 278 -1.86 11.80 14.30
CA ILE A 278 -2.53 10.52 14.01
C ILE A 278 -3.96 10.53 14.55
N SER A 279 -4.19 11.05 15.77
CA SER A 279 -5.50 11.06 16.42
C SER A 279 -6.58 11.84 15.68
N LYS A 280 -6.21 12.70 14.72
CA LYS A 280 -7.17 13.42 13.85
C LYS A 280 -7.75 12.55 12.75
N ASN A 281 -7.09 11.43 12.44
CA ASN A 281 -7.40 10.58 11.30
C ASN A 281 -7.92 9.19 11.70
N VAL A 282 -7.80 8.82 12.98
CA VAL A 282 -8.23 7.51 13.50
C VAL A 282 -9.08 7.68 14.76
N ALA A 283 -9.84 6.65 15.11
CA ALA A 283 -10.62 6.68 16.35
C ALA A 283 -9.70 6.73 17.58
N LYS A 284 -10.14 7.41 18.64
CA LYS A 284 -9.34 7.65 19.84
C LYS A 284 -8.70 6.39 20.44
N TRP A 285 -9.42 5.26 20.42
CA TRP A 285 -8.95 3.99 20.96
C TRP A 285 -7.92 3.29 20.05
N GLN A 286 -7.79 3.71 18.80
CA GLN A 286 -6.82 3.19 17.84
C GLN A 286 -5.48 3.92 17.87
N VAL A 287 -5.41 5.08 18.53
CA VAL A 287 -4.19 5.89 18.62
C VAL A 287 -3.06 5.05 19.20
N PRO A 288 -1.85 5.06 18.59
CA PRO A 288 -0.70 4.33 19.12
C PRO A 288 -0.31 4.79 20.53
N ASP A 289 0.16 3.86 21.33
CA ASP A 289 0.59 4.14 22.71
C ASP A 289 2.03 4.68 22.77
N ASP A 290 2.83 4.48 21.71
CA ASP A 290 4.19 5.02 21.63
C ASP A 290 4.63 5.32 20.21
N VAL A 291 5.64 6.20 20.10
CA VAL A 291 6.36 6.55 18.88
C VAL A 291 7.83 6.19 19.04
N ILE A 292 8.39 5.42 18.12
CA ILE A 292 9.79 5.03 18.10
C ILE A 292 10.46 5.67 16.90
N TYR A 293 11.58 6.37 17.12
CA TYR A 293 12.38 6.95 16.04
C TYR A 293 13.47 5.99 15.61
N MET A 294 13.54 5.74 14.30
CA MET A 294 14.65 5.01 13.68
C MET A 294 15.25 5.86 12.55
N ASP A 295 16.51 5.57 12.21
CA ASP A 295 17.16 6.20 11.07
C ASP A 295 16.69 5.54 9.76
N GLU A 296 16.32 4.25 9.84
CA GLU A 296 15.75 3.48 8.72
C GLU A 296 14.82 2.38 9.22
N ILE A 297 13.74 2.15 8.48
CA ILE A 297 12.83 1.00 8.65
C ILE A 297 13.30 -0.13 7.74
N PRO A 298 13.31 -1.41 8.21
CA PRO A 298 13.70 -2.53 7.37
C PRO A 298 12.77 -2.72 6.16
N HIS A 299 13.35 -3.01 4.97
CA HIS A 299 12.63 -3.27 3.75
C HIS A 299 12.93 -4.66 3.17
N THR A 300 11.96 -5.20 2.45
CA THR A 300 12.16 -6.38 1.61
C THR A 300 12.98 -6.02 0.36
N ALA A 301 13.48 -7.03 -0.36
CA ALA A 301 14.16 -6.84 -1.64
C ALA A 301 13.30 -6.16 -2.72
N THR A 302 11.98 -6.09 -2.52
CA THR A 302 11.03 -5.42 -3.41
C THR A 302 10.67 -3.99 -2.96
N GLY A 303 11.34 -3.47 -1.92
CA GLY A 303 11.12 -2.11 -1.41
C GLY A 303 9.90 -1.94 -0.50
N LYS A 304 9.28 -3.04 -0.05
CA LYS A 304 8.18 -2.98 0.92
C LYS A 304 8.71 -3.00 2.35
N ILE A 305 8.05 -2.31 3.28
CA ILE A 305 8.36 -2.41 4.70
C ILE A 305 8.28 -3.87 5.17
N SER A 306 9.31 -4.33 5.87
CA SER A 306 9.38 -5.66 6.48
C SER A 306 9.01 -5.59 7.96
N LYS A 307 7.72 -5.75 8.28
CA LYS A 307 7.27 -5.77 9.67
C LYS A 307 7.86 -6.94 10.48
N ILE A 308 8.21 -8.04 9.83
CA ILE A 308 8.89 -9.19 10.47
C ILE A 308 10.26 -8.75 10.97
N ASP A 309 11.08 -8.14 10.11
CA ASP A 309 12.42 -7.67 10.49
C ASP A 309 12.34 -6.51 11.48
N LEU A 310 11.31 -5.66 11.36
CA LEU A 310 11.06 -4.58 12.31
C LEU A 310 10.76 -5.11 13.71
N ARG A 311 9.87 -6.12 13.84
CA ARG A 311 9.59 -6.77 15.14
C ARG A 311 10.85 -7.39 15.75
N LYS A 312 11.69 -8.04 14.91
CA LYS A 312 12.97 -8.59 15.35
C LYS A 312 13.91 -7.49 15.85
N LYS A 313 14.05 -6.40 15.09
CA LYS A 313 14.90 -5.25 15.46
C LYS A 313 14.47 -4.63 16.80
N LEU A 314 13.15 -4.50 17.03
CA LEU A 314 12.63 -4.00 18.30
C LEU A 314 12.85 -4.99 19.47
N SER A 315 12.75 -6.29 19.21
CA SER A 315 13.09 -7.33 20.18
C SER A 315 14.57 -7.27 20.56
N ASP A 316 15.46 -7.11 19.59
CA ASP A 316 16.91 -6.98 19.81
C ASP A 316 17.26 -5.70 20.60
N MET A 317 16.45 -4.65 20.46
CA MET A 317 16.55 -3.41 21.27
C MET A 317 15.93 -3.55 22.66
N ASN A 318 15.41 -4.73 23.03
CA ASN A 318 14.70 -4.99 24.27
C ASN A 318 13.54 -4.00 24.50
N TYR A 319 12.82 -3.65 23.42
CA TYR A 319 11.67 -2.77 23.55
C TYR A 319 10.57 -3.46 24.35
N VAL A 320 10.07 -2.76 25.38
CA VAL A 320 8.94 -3.18 26.21
C VAL A 320 7.92 -2.04 26.21
N HIS A 321 6.66 -2.40 26.04
CA HIS A 321 5.57 -1.42 26.07
C HIS A 321 5.59 -0.61 27.38
N PRO A 322 5.38 0.73 27.35
CA PRO A 322 5.46 1.57 28.55
C PRO A 322 4.59 1.11 29.72
N GLU A 323 3.39 0.59 29.44
CA GLU A 323 2.47 0.07 30.48
C GLU A 323 2.76 -1.38 30.92
N SER A 324 3.75 -2.02 30.33
CA SER A 324 4.21 -3.38 30.74
C SER A 324 5.34 -3.31 31.74
N LYS A 325 5.76 -2.12 32.16
CA LYS A 325 6.75 -1.85 33.23
C LYS A 325 6.02 -1.56 34.52
#